data_f805e04b6534182b2e478144ce9d66a0
#
_entry.id   f805e04b6534182b2e478144ce9d66a0
#
_cell.length_a   1.000
_cell.length_b   1.000
_cell.length_c   1.000
_cell.angle_alpha   90.00
_cell.angle_beta   90.00
_cell.angle_gamma   90.00
#
_symmetry.space_group_name_H-M   'P 1'
#
loop_
_entity.id
_entity.type
_entity.pdbx_description
1 polymer ?
#
loop_
_entity_poly.entity_id
_entity_poly.type
_entity_poly.pdbx_seq_one_letter_code
_entity_poly.pdbx_strand_id
1 'polypeptide(L)'
;NINPNDIASMDILKDGAASAIYGTRGSNGVIVITTKKGSRDGKFHATYNGMLTASIPLHELDQLTAEEFREYRVPNNPTSDLGGATNWIDEITRTGFTHQHTVTLSGGTSQSNYRVSVDYRNATGIDIRSSREEYGARASINHTTKNGLLDFSVNIAPRIAYRENSSWDAFKIAMDANPTTPLFD
;
A
#
# COMPACT_ATOMS: atom_id res chain seq x y z
N ASN A 1 8.83 4.49 2.97
CA ASN A 1 7.95 3.46 3.56
C ASN A 1 8.80 2.43 4.31
N ILE A 2 8.35 2.05 5.51
CA ILE A 2 8.94 0.98 6.33
C ILE A 2 7.98 -0.21 6.25
N ASN A 3 8.50 -1.42 6.08
CA ASN A 3 7.67 -2.63 6.14
C ASN A 3 7.12 -2.77 7.58
N PRO A 4 5.80 -2.90 7.79
CA PRO A 4 5.21 -3.08 9.12
C PRO A 4 5.81 -4.25 9.91
N ASN A 5 6.24 -5.32 9.25
CA ASN A 5 6.89 -6.47 9.87
C ASN A 5 8.24 -6.13 10.52
N ASP A 6 8.88 -5.02 10.13
CA ASP A 6 10.13 -4.54 10.70
C ASP A 6 9.95 -3.52 11.83
N ILE A 7 8.71 -3.13 12.14
CA ILE A 7 8.41 -2.17 13.22
C ILE A 7 8.38 -2.90 14.57
N ALA A 8 9.13 -2.39 15.54
CA ALA A 8 9.11 -2.86 16.93
C ALA A 8 8.14 -2.02 17.77
N SER A 9 8.21 -0.69 17.67
CA SER A 9 7.28 0.24 18.31
C SER A 9 7.04 1.48 17.44
N MET A 10 5.93 2.15 17.73
CA MET A 10 5.58 3.44 17.15
C MET A 10 5.13 4.35 18.29
N ASP A 11 5.84 5.44 18.49
CA ASP A 11 5.58 6.42 19.52
C ASP A 11 5.15 7.73 18.89
N ILE A 12 4.06 8.33 19.37
CA ILE A 12 3.55 9.59 18.88
C ILE A 12 3.86 10.66 19.92
N LEU A 13 4.77 11.55 19.58
CA LEU A 13 5.09 12.75 20.38
C LEU A 13 4.19 13.90 19.92
N LYS A 14 3.42 14.44 20.85
CA LYS A 14 2.54 15.59 20.63
C LYS A 14 3.01 16.78 21.44
N ASP A 15 2.59 17.98 21.02
CA ASP A 15 2.78 19.23 21.75
C ASP A 15 4.25 19.60 22.00
N GLY A 16 4.52 20.16 23.18
CA GLY A 16 5.83 20.69 23.55
C GLY A 16 6.98 19.66 23.54
N ALA A 17 6.71 18.37 23.76
CA ALA A 17 7.74 17.34 23.74
C ALA A 17 8.32 17.14 22.34
N ALA A 18 7.48 17.16 21.30
CA ALA A 18 7.91 17.06 19.93
C ALA A 18 8.75 18.27 19.51
N SER A 19 8.30 19.49 19.87
CA SER A 19 8.98 20.74 19.55
C SER A 19 10.31 20.89 20.29
N ALA A 20 10.42 20.40 21.52
CA ALA A 20 11.65 20.44 22.30
C ALA A 20 12.78 19.60 21.69
N ILE A 21 12.43 18.45 21.07
CA ILE A 21 13.42 17.51 20.50
C ILE A 21 13.68 17.82 19.01
N TYR A 22 12.64 18.14 18.24
CA TYR A 22 12.70 18.26 16.78
C TYR A 22 12.53 19.70 16.26
N GLY A 23 12.44 20.67 17.18
CA GLY A 23 12.26 22.09 16.85
C GLY A 23 10.91 22.38 16.19
N THR A 24 10.85 23.44 15.40
CA THR A 24 9.62 23.90 14.74
C THR A 24 9.01 22.86 13.77
N ARG A 25 9.80 21.92 13.26
CA ARG A 25 9.30 20.82 12.43
C ARG A 25 8.42 19.84 13.21
N GLY A 26 8.58 19.79 14.53
CA GLY A 26 7.78 18.96 15.43
C GLY A 26 6.47 19.59 15.90
N SER A 27 6.15 20.83 15.51
CA SER A 27 4.96 21.54 16.02
C SER A 27 3.62 20.85 15.74
N ASN A 28 3.54 20.06 14.67
CA ASN A 28 2.34 19.26 14.32
C ASN A 28 2.38 17.83 14.86
N GLY A 29 3.34 17.52 15.76
CA GLY A 29 3.60 16.21 16.28
C GLY A 29 4.65 15.43 15.47
N VAL A 30 5.25 14.44 16.12
CA VAL A 30 6.28 13.57 15.54
C VAL A 30 5.92 12.11 15.78
N ILE A 31 6.03 11.29 14.75
CA ILE A 31 5.90 9.83 14.85
C ILE A 31 7.31 9.24 14.85
N VAL A 32 7.70 8.65 15.97
CA VAL A 32 8.98 7.95 16.12
C VAL A 32 8.76 6.47 15.87
N ILE A 33 9.40 5.92 14.84
CA ILE A 33 9.31 4.50 14.51
C ILE A 33 10.62 3.81 14.88
N THR A 34 10.52 2.87 15.82
CA THR A 34 11.63 2.01 16.19
C THR A 34 11.53 0.69 15.44
N THR A 35 12.59 0.32 14.73
CA THR A 35 12.62 -0.94 13.98
C THR A 35 13.17 -2.09 14.84
N LYS A 36 12.72 -3.33 14.53
CA LYS A 36 13.19 -4.55 15.19
C LYS A 36 14.69 -4.72 14.98
N LYS A 37 15.38 -5.08 16.03
CA LYS A 37 16.81 -5.48 16.02
C LYS A 37 16.94 -6.99 15.87
N GLY A 38 18.13 -7.49 15.62
CA GLY A 38 18.45 -8.90 15.65
C GLY A 38 18.34 -9.49 17.06
N SER A 39 18.13 -10.81 17.16
CA SER A 39 18.16 -11.54 18.43
C SER A 39 19.57 -11.52 19.03
N ARG A 40 19.67 -11.62 20.36
CA ARG A 40 20.94 -11.75 21.12
C ARG A 40 21.04 -13.07 21.90
N ASP A 41 20.22 -14.06 21.55
CA ASP A 41 20.09 -15.34 22.24
C ASP A 41 21.10 -16.42 21.77
N GLY A 42 22.02 -16.06 20.90
CA GLY A 42 22.99 -16.99 20.32
C GLY A 42 22.43 -17.90 19.23
N LYS A 43 21.15 -17.71 18.85
CA LYS A 43 20.47 -18.56 17.86
C LYS A 43 20.23 -17.83 16.56
N PHE A 44 20.16 -18.60 15.48
CA PHE A 44 19.70 -18.14 14.19
C PHE A 44 18.19 -18.31 14.09
N HIS A 45 17.52 -17.27 13.64
CA HIS A 45 16.08 -17.24 13.40
C HIS A 45 15.80 -16.90 11.94
N ALA A 46 14.97 -17.71 11.30
CA ALA A 46 14.40 -17.44 9.99
C ALA A 46 12.89 -17.33 10.10
N THR A 47 12.30 -16.27 9.56
CA THR A 47 10.85 -16.04 9.62
C THR A 47 10.35 -15.69 8.23
N TYR A 48 9.24 -16.29 7.84
CA TYR A 48 8.49 -15.92 6.66
C TYR A 48 7.11 -15.39 7.07
N ASN A 49 6.72 -14.26 6.49
CA ASN A 49 5.39 -13.69 6.61
C ASN A 49 4.79 -13.50 5.22
N GLY A 50 3.64 -14.11 5.00
CA GLY A 50 2.84 -13.92 3.80
C GLY A 50 1.51 -13.24 4.14
N MET A 51 1.03 -12.36 3.26
CA MET A 51 -0.27 -11.71 3.35
C MET A 51 -0.93 -11.73 1.98
N LEU A 52 -2.21 -12.11 1.95
CA LEU A 52 -3.08 -12.05 0.79
C LEU A 52 -4.29 -11.18 1.14
N THR A 53 -4.67 -10.28 0.25
CA THR A 53 -5.84 -9.40 0.43
C THR A 53 -6.60 -9.31 -0.88
N ALA A 54 -7.91 -9.48 -0.83
CA ALA A 54 -8.83 -9.14 -1.91
C ALA A 54 -9.56 -7.84 -1.54
N SER A 55 -9.63 -6.90 -2.47
CA SER A 55 -10.33 -5.63 -2.33
C SER A 55 -11.49 -5.58 -3.33
N ILE A 56 -12.70 -5.49 -2.82
CA ILE A 56 -13.92 -5.40 -3.65
C ILE A 56 -14.55 -4.01 -3.49
N PRO A 57 -15.14 -3.44 -4.54
CA PRO A 57 -15.97 -2.24 -4.40
C PRO A 57 -17.13 -2.54 -3.46
N LEU A 58 -17.36 -1.68 -2.44
CA LEU A 58 -18.46 -1.87 -1.47
C LEU A 58 -19.73 -1.16 -1.89
N HIS A 59 -19.60 -0.06 -2.61
CA HIS A 59 -20.72 0.73 -3.11
C HIS A 59 -20.46 1.08 -4.56
N GLU A 60 -21.38 0.73 -5.41
CA GLU A 60 -21.49 1.24 -6.75
C GLU A 60 -22.36 2.50 -6.69
N LEU A 61 -22.00 3.50 -7.49
CA LEU A 61 -22.85 4.66 -7.66
C LEU A 61 -24.07 4.23 -8.48
N ASP A 62 -25.26 4.54 -8.00
CA ASP A 62 -26.49 4.28 -8.75
C ASP A 62 -26.47 5.10 -10.05
N GLN A 63 -26.32 4.39 -11.16
CA GLN A 63 -26.41 4.93 -12.51
C GLN A 63 -27.66 4.39 -13.19
N LEU A 64 -28.17 5.16 -14.15
CA LEU A 64 -29.23 4.65 -14.99
C LEU A 64 -28.73 3.42 -15.76
N THR A 65 -29.43 2.33 -15.62
CA THR A 65 -29.27 1.16 -16.50
C THR A 65 -29.68 1.52 -17.94
N ALA A 66 -29.27 0.71 -18.91
CA ALA A 66 -29.69 0.93 -20.29
C ALA A 66 -31.23 0.86 -20.47
N GLU A 67 -31.91 0.04 -19.64
CA GLU A 67 -33.39 -0.06 -19.63
C GLU A 67 -34.01 1.22 -19.10
N GLU A 68 -33.57 1.70 -17.94
CA GLU A 68 -34.04 2.96 -17.35
C GLU A 68 -33.72 4.17 -18.25
N PHE A 69 -32.56 4.18 -18.89
CA PHE A 69 -32.21 5.21 -19.85
C PHE A 69 -33.19 5.22 -21.05
N ARG A 70 -33.56 4.04 -21.56
CA ARG A 70 -34.58 3.93 -22.62
C ARG A 70 -35.94 4.38 -22.14
N GLU A 71 -36.32 4.07 -20.91
CA GLU A 71 -37.61 4.46 -20.33
C GLU A 71 -37.72 5.99 -20.11
N TYR A 72 -36.66 6.60 -19.55
CA TYR A 72 -36.74 7.99 -19.08
C TYR A 72 -36.15 9.03 -20.05
N ARG A 73 -35.15 8.65 -20.88
CA ARG A 73 -34.45 9.58 -21.72
C ARG A 73 -34.81 9.48 -23.20
N VAL A 74 -34.95 8.29 -23.72
CA VAL A 74 -35.23 8.04 -25.16
C VAL A 74 -36.58 8.64 -25.62
N PRO A 75 -37.66 8.65 -24.82
CA PRO A 75 -38.91 9.31 -25.27
C PRO A 75 -38.75 10.79 -25.60
N ASN A 76 -37.83 11.48 -24.93
CA ASN A 76 -37.51 12.89 -25.16
C ASN A 76 -36.44 13.12 -26.24
N ASN A 77 -35.64 12.10 -26.53
CA ASN A 77 -34.57 12.13 -27.53
C ASN A 77 -34.36 10.73 -28.14
N PRO A 78 -35.15 10.32 -29.13
CA PRO A 78 -35.07 8.97 -29.70
C PRO A 78 -33.71 8.58 -30.29
N THR A 79 -32.91 9.56 -30.75
CA THR A 79 -31.59 9.30 -31.31
C THR A 79 -30.52 9.01 -30.24
N SER A 80 -30.86 9.11 -28.95
CA SER A 80 -29.92 8.83 -27.87
C SER A 80 -29.76 7.35 -27.54
N ASP A 81 -30.66 6.47 -28.03
CA ASP A 81 -30.46 5.02 -27.91
C ASP A 81 -29.46 4.54 -28.99
N LEU A 82 -28.34 4.01 -28.54
CA LEU A 82 -27.27 3.51 -29.38
C LEU A 82 -27.29 1.98 -29.52
N GLY A 83 -28.33 1.32 -28.98
CA GLY A 83 -28.58 -0.10 -29.17
C GLY A 83 -27.81 -1.05 -28.27
N GLY A 84 -26.87 -0.56 -27.47
CA GLY A 84 -26.10 -1.36 -26.50
C GLY A 84 -26.70 -1.43 -25.11
N ALA A 85 -26.02 -2.12 -24.20
CA ALA A 85 -26.30 -2.14 -22.77
C ALA A 85 -24.97 -2.36 -22.02
N THR A 86 -24.35 -1.29 -21.59
CA THR A 86 -23.01 -1.33 -20.97
C THR A 86 -23.04 -0.67 -19.61
N ASN A 87 -22.60 -1.40 -18.57
CA ASN A 87 -22.28 -0.81 -17.27
C ASN A 87 -20.83 -0.32 -17.30
N TRP A 88 -20.63 0.95 -17.56
CA TRP A 88 -19.30 1.54 -17.71
C TRP A 88 -18.47 1.49 -16.43
N ILE A 89 -19.09 1.48 -15.26
CA ILE A 89 -18.37 1.34 -13.98
C ILE A 89 -17.81 -0.08 -13.85
N ASP A 90 -18.58 -1.11 -14.20
CA ASP A 90 -18.09 -2.49 -14.17
C ASP A 90 -16.92 -2.70 -15.15
N GLU A 91 -16.96 -2.04 -16.32
CA GLU A 91 -15.89 -2.15 -17.32
C GLU A 91 -14.56 -1.55 -16.86
N ILE A 92 -14.58 -0.59 -15.94
CA ILE A 92 -13.36 0.06 -15.42
C ILE A 92 -12.99 -0.40 -14.01
N THR A 93 -13.78 -1.28 -13.40
CA THR A 93 -13.53 -1.81 -12.06
C THR A 93 -13.24 -3.31 -12.08
N ARG A 94 -12.61 -3.78 -11.03
CA ARG A 94 -12.32 -5.20 -10.82
C ARG A 94 -12.15 -5.49 -9.33
N THR A 95 -12.15 -6.75 -8.96
CA THR A 95 -11.61 -7.17 -7.66
C THR A 95 -10.11 -6.94 -7.66
N GLY A 96 -9.65 -6.05 -6.78
CA GLY A 96 -8.22 -5.83 -6.54
C GLY A 96 -7.61 -6.97 -5.73
N PHE A 97 -6.39 -7.34 -6.04
CA PHE A 97 -5.66 -8.39 -5.33
C PHE A 97 -4.30 -7.90 -4.89
N THR A 98 -3.98 -8.12 -3.61
CA THR A 98 -2.67 -7.79 -3.06
C THR A 98 -2.05 -9.04 -2.45
N HIS A 99 -0.79 -9.30 -2.80
CA HIS A 99 0.02 -10.26 -2.07
C HIS A 99 1.33 -9.62 -1.62
N GLN A 100 1.76 -10.00 -0.43
CA GLN A 100 3.01 -9.53 0.16
C GLN A 100 3.74 -10.70 0.79
N HIS A 101 5.04 -10.76 0.58
CA HIS A 101 5.94 -11.77 1.10
C HIS A 101 7.12 -11.09 1.79
N THR A 102 7.46 -11.52 2.98
CA THR A 102 8.62 -11.01 3.73
C THR A 102 9.40 -12.17 4.31
N VAL A 103 10.66 -12.26 3.97
CA VAL A 103 11.62 -13.19 4.57
C VAL A 103 12.54 -12.40 5.49
N THR A 104 12.72 -12.86 6.70
CA THR A 104 13.61 -12.24 7.68
C THR A 104 14.55 -13.27 8.26
N LEU A 105 15.85 -12.93 8.28
CA LEU A 105 16.89 -13.66 8.94
C LEU A 105 17.45 -12.81 10.07
N SER A 106 17.61 -13.37 11.26
CA SER A 106 18.17 -12.64 12.40
C SER A 106 18.94 -13.58 13.33
N GLY A 107 19.87 -13.01 14.05
CA GLY A 107 20.65 -13.75 15.04
C GLY A 107 21.66 -12.83 15.70
N GLY A 108 22.46 -13.40 16.59
CA GLY A 108 23.50 -12.65 17.24
C GLY A 108 23.92 -13.25 18.60
N THR A 109 24.84 -12.58 19.22
CA THR A 109 25.37 -12.88 20.55
C THR A 109 25.04 -11.72 21.51
N SER A 110 25.46 -11.82 22.77
CA SER A 110 25.33 -10.72 23.74
C SER A 110 25.94 -9.40 23.25
N GLN A 111 26.95 -9.45 22.40
CA GLN A 111 27.70 -8.29 21.91
C GLN A 111 27.27 -7.82 20.52
N SER A 112 26.92 -8.73 19.64
CA SER A 112 26.59 -8.43 18.25
C SER A 112 25.25 -9.04 17.89
N ASN A 113 24.44 -8.30 17.13
CA ASN A 113 23.25 -8.86 16.50
C ASN A 113 23.07 -8.32 15.10
N TYR A 114 22.40 -9.10 14.28
CA TYR A 114 22.05 -8.75 12.94
C TYR A 114 20.61 -9.13 12.63
N ARG A 115 19.98 -8.36 11.75
CA ARG A 115 18.68 -8.65 11.15
C ARG A 115 18.73 -8.23 9.68
N VAL A 116 18.34 -9.15 8.81
CA VAL A 116 18.18 -8.90 7.38
C VAL A 116 16.78 -9.30 6.98
N SER A 117 16.05 -8.42 6.31
CA SER A 117 14.75 -8.72 5.74
C SER A 117 14.70 -8.34 4.26
N VAL A 118 13.97 -9.13 3.48
CA VAL A 118 13.64 -8.84 2.08
C VAL A 118 12.13 -8.96 1.96
N ASP A 119 11.51 -7.96 1.33
CA ASP A 119 10.07 -7.94 1.11
C ASP A 119 9.74 -7.67 -0.36
N TYR A 120 8.69 -8.34 -0.80
CA TYR A 120 8.05 -8.14 -2.09
C TYR A 120 6.56 -7.92 -1.86
N ARG A 121 5.98 -6.93 -2.54
CA ARG A 121 4.55 -6.66 -2.55
C ARG A 121 4.10 -6.35 -3.96
N ASN A 122 3.03 -7.03 -4.39
CA ASN A 122 2.30 -6.69 -5.59
C ASN A 122 0.84 -6.41 -5.19
N ALA A 123 0.31 -5.30 -5.65
CA ALA A 123 -1.05 -4.86 -5.35
C ALA A 123 -1.70 -4.33 -6.63
N THR A 124 -2.86 -4.88 -6.97
CA THR A 124 -3.76 -4.32 -7.96
C THR A 124 -4.92 -3.63 -7.24
N GLY A 125 -5.33 -2.46 -7.73
CA GLY A 125 -6.50 -1.76 -7.18
C GLY A 125 -7.81 -2.26 -7.74
N ILE A 126 -8.90 -1.67 -7.25
CA ILE A 126 -10.25 -1.95 -7.70
C ILE A 126 -10.54 -1.38 -9.10
N ASP A 127 -9.76 -0.43 -9.57
CA ASP A 127 -9.79 0.01 -10.97
C ASP A 127 -8.77 -0.77 -11.82
N ILE A 128 -9.08 -0.95 -13.11
CA ILE A 128 -8.31 -1.81 -14.01
C ILE A 128 -6.89 -1.31 -14.28
N ARG A 129 -6.59 -0.03 -14.02
CA ARG A 129 -5.29 0.59 -14.28
C ARG A 129 -4.44 0.84 -13.06
N SER A 130 -4.98 0.74 -11.84
CA SER A 130 -4.14 0.94 -10.68
C SER A 130 -3.36 -0.32 -10.32
N SER A 131 -2.06 -0.16 -10.20
CA SER A 131 -1.16 -1.21 -9.76
C SER A 131 0.02 -0.63 -8.96
N ARG A 132 0.58 -1.45 -8.08
CA ARG A 132 1.76 -1.10 -7.31
C ARG A 132 2.61 -2.34 -7.05
N GLU A 133 3.85 -2.28 -7.47
CA GLU A 133 4.83 -3.32 -7.21
C GLU A 133 5.99 -2.74 -6.41
N GLU A 134 6.35 -3.40 -5.31
CA GLU A 134 7.38 -2.93 -4.38
C GLU A 134 8.36 -4.05 -4.04
N TYR A 135 9.63 -3.69 -4.07
CA TYR A 135 10.74 -4.51 -3.61
C TYR A 135 11.47 -3.76 -2.51
N GLY A 136 11.64 -4.39 -1.38
CA GLY A 136 12.33 -3.82 -0.24
C GLY A 136 13.39 -4.76 0.30
N ALA A 137 14.48 -4.18 0.80
CA ALA A 137 15.45 -4.90 1.61
C ALA A 137 15.84 -4.03 2.80
N ARG A 138 16.15 -4.65 3.91
CA ARG A 138 16.68 -4.00 5.11
C ARG A 138 17.75 -4.86 5.74
N ALA A 139 18.86 -4.25 6.10
CA ALA A 139 19.89 -4.87 6.90
C ALA A 139 20.19 -3.97 8.11
N SER A 140 20.24 -4.57 9.28
CA SER A 140 20.62 -3.92 10.53
C SER A 140 21.67 -4.77 11.24
N ILE A 141 22.81 -4.15 11.57
CA ILE A 141 23.89 -4.78 12.31
C ILE A 141 24.20 -3.87 13.50
N ASN A 142 24.27 -4.45 14.69
CA ASN A 142 24.63 -3.73 15.90
C ASN A 142 25.75 -4.49 16.61
N HIS A 143 26.73 -3.77 17.11
CA HIS A 143 27.83 -4.32 17.88
C HIS A 143 28.16 -3.40 19.05
N THR A 144 28.31 -3.99 20.25
CA THR A 144 28.74 -3.29 21.46
C THR A 144 29.96 -4.02 22.01
N THR A 145 31.05 -3.31 22.24
CA THR A 145 32.28 -3.91 22.83
C THR A 145 32.03 -4.40 24.25
N LYS A 146 32.82 -5.39 24.72
CA LYS A 146 32.66 -6.01 26.04
C LYS A 146 32.69 -5.00 27.19
N ASN A 147 33.50 -3.96 27.06
CA ASN A 147 33.62 -2.89 28.06
C ASN A 147 32.60 -1.76 27.89
N GLY A 148 31.69 -1.85 26.89
CA GLY A 148 30.67 -0.85 26.61
C GLY A 148 31.20 0.49 26.07
N LEU A 149 32.50 0.60 25.77
CA LEU A 149 33.11 1.85 25.31
C LEU A 149 32.76 2.22 23.89
N LEU A 150 32.45 1.24 23.05
CA LEU A 150 32.06 1.47 21.66
C LEU A 150 30.75 0.77 21.34
N ASP A 151 29.79 1.53 20.85
CA ASP A 151 28.54 1.03 20.30
C ASP A 151 28.45 1.44 18.82
N PHE A 152 28.27 0.45 17.96
CA PHE A 152 28.26 0.63 16.51
C PHE A 152 26.94 0.06 15.95
N SER A 153 26.27 0.87 15.14
CA SER A 153 25.03 0.47 14.48
C SER A 153 25.01 0.92 13.02
N VAL A 154 24.76 -0.03 12.13
CA VAL A 154 24.53 0.21 10.70
C VAL A 154 23.15 -0.26 10.32
N ASN A 155 22.39 0.61 9.62
CA ASN A 155 21.10 0.31 9.08
C ASN A 155 21.06 0.74 7.60
N ILE A 156 20.71 -0.20 6.71
CA ILE A 156 20.56 0.03 5.28
C ILE A 156 19.16 -0.46 4.89
N ALA A 157 18.40 0.34 4.14
CA ALA A 157 17.03 0.02 3.79
C ALA A 157 16.65 0.55 2.38
N PRO A 158 17.20 -0.02 1.30
CA PRO A 158 16.78 0.30 -0.05
C PRO A 158 15.34 -0.17 -0.33
N ARG A 159 14.61 0.59 -1.16
CA ARG A 159 13.29 0.23 -1.65
C ARG A 159 13.08 0.78 -3.06
N ILE A 160 12.50 -0.05 -3.93
CA ILE A 160 12.08 0.33 -5.27
C ILE A 160 10.58 0.10 -5.35
N ALA A 161 9.85 1.03 -5.96
CA ALA A 161 8.41 0.92 -6.15
C ALA A 161 8.01 1.41 -7.54
N TYR A 162 7.30 0.57 -8.26
CA TYR A 162 6.63 0.89 -9.51
C TYR A 162 5.15 1.11 -9.23
N ARG A 163 4.55 2.14 -9.84
CA ARG A 163 3.14 2.48 -9.62
C ARG A 163 2.52 2.90 -10.94
N GLU A 164 1.34 2.39 -11.17
CA GLU A 164 0.40 2.91 -12.15
C GLU A 164 -0.79 3.48 -11.36
N ASN A 165 -1.15 4.71 -11.65
CA ASN A 165 -2.25 5.37 -10.97
C ASN A 165 -3.43 5.45 -11.92
N SER A 166 -4.61 5.22 -11.38
CA SER A 166 -5.87 5.49 -12.05
C SER A 166 -6.07 6.99 -12.31
N SER A 167 -6.79 7.31 -13.37
CA SER A 167 -7.27 8.67 -13.63
C SER A 167 -8.67 8.84 -13.04
N TRP A 168 -8.86 9.85 -12.20
CA TRP A 168 -10.19 10.26 -11.73
C TRP A 168 -11.11 10.64 -12.87
N ASP A 169 -10.57 11.14 -13.99
CA ASP A 169 -11.34 11.48 -15.17
C ASP A 169 -11.98 10.23 -15.80
N ALA A 170 -11.36 9.06 -15.72
CA ALA A 170 -11.94 7.82 -16.22
C ALA A 170 -13.25 7.47 -15.50
N PHE A 171 -13.29 7.62 -14.18
CA PHE A 171 -14.51 7.41 -13.41
C PHE A 171 -15.59 8.43 -13.75
N LYS A 172 -15.21 9.71 -13.87
CA LYS A 172 -16.15 10.76 -14.28
C LYS A 172 -16.73 10.49 -15.67
N ILE A 173 -15.89 10.14 -16.63
CA ILE A 173 -16.31 9.79 -18.00
C ILE A 173 -17.25 8.57 -17.98
N ALA A 174 -16.92 7.54 -17.20
CA ALA A 174 -17.75 6.35 -17.07
C ALA A 174 -19.14 6.68 -16.45
N MET A 175 -19.18 7.60 -15.47
CA MET A 175 -20.43 8.05 -14.84
C MET A 175 -21.31 8.87 -15.79
N ASP A 176 -20.70 9.66 -16.66
CA ASP A 176 -21.40 10.52 -17.63
C ASP A 176 -21.71 9.78 -18.95
N ALA A 177 -21.17 8.58 -19.14
CA ALA A 177 -21.29 7.83 -20.39
C ALA A 177 -22.73 7.29 -20.59
N ASN A 178 -23.15 7.29 -21.84
CA ASN A 178 -24.46 6.75 -22.23
C ASN A 178 -24.46 5.21 -22.07
N PRO A 179 -25.33 4.65 -21.22
CA PRO A 179 -25.36 3.20 -20.96
C PRO A 179 -25.86 2.38 -22.15
N THR A 180 -26.45 3.02 -23.18
CA THR A 180 -26.83 2.34 -24.41
C THR A 180 -25.74 2.29 -25.47
N THR A 181 -24.55 2.82 -25.18
CA THR A 181 -23.39 2.67 -26.08
C THR A 181 -22.88 1.23 -26.03
N PRO A 182 -22.73 0.54 -27.17
CA PRO A 182 -22.14 -0.81 -27.18
C PRO A 182 -20.66 -0.74 -26.80
N LEU A 183 -20.15 -1.78 -26.15
CA LEU A 183 -18.73 -1.88 -25.75
C LEU A 183 -17.82 -2.13 -26.97
N PHE A 184 -18.34 -2.83 -27.96
CA PHE A 184 -17.67 -3.15 -29.21
C PHE A 184 -18.59 -2.83 -30.39
N ASP A 185 -18.01 -2.36 -31.51
CA ASP A 185 -18.67 -2.13 -32.80
C ASP A 185 -18.92 -3.45 -33.54
#